data_bd031ac266811e3e1309cffab388cd6d
#
_entry.id   bd031ac266811e3e1309cffab388cd6d
#
_cell.length_a   1.000
_cell.length_b   1.000
_cell.length_c   1.000
_cell.angle_alpha   90.00
_cell.angle_beta   90.00
_cell.angle_gamma   90.00
#
_symmetry.space_group_name_H-M   'P 1'
#
loop_
_entity.id
_entity.type
_entity.pdbx_description
1 polymer ?
#
loop_
_entity_poly.entity_id
_entity_poly.type
_entity_poly.pdbx_seq_one_letter_code
_entity_poly.pdbx_strand_id
1 'polypeptide(L)'
;MTTPAPTFDNNAFTMLAALLEQWGLSSLSSDVQDMLTAGDSADIVPIKLRQTEAYKTRFAGNAQRIKNGLPALSEAEYLSTEASLRTVVRQYVGAGTYDTQDNLQKWISSDVSPQELNDRMGIYQDNWDLQPQSVKDAWASHGLTPRDALRAAMDPNVTETQLKRQAAQYSVGGAAVKAFGDDRALNADRAMDLADQGVTKDQAEKGYRDIAGRYEYEGFLARSAGMDLTLAEQEDAALLGDQRAENQRKKVINTDNARFQENYLGTQQSLSQSAAGKY
;
A
#
# COMPACT_ATOMS: atom_id res chain seq x y z
N MET A 1 -67.45 19.27 -20.99
CA MET A 1 -66.82 17.96 -20.78
C MET A 1 -65.84 18.13 -19.60
N THR A 2 -66.24 17.66 -18.43
CA THR A 2 -65.36 17.67 -17.24
C THR A 2 -64.41 16.52 -17.37
N THR A 3 -63.10 16.82 -17.48
CA THR A 3 -62.04 15.82 -17.39
C THR A 3 -62.18 15.11 -16.03
N PRO A 4 -62.27 13.77 -15.96
CA PRO A 4 -62.33 13.08 -14.69
C PRO A 4 -61.08 13.43 -13.88
N ALA A 5 -61.26 13.64 -12.57
CA ALA A 5 -60.14 13.88 -11.67
C ALA A 5 -59.14 12.70 -11.76
N PRO A 6 -57.84 12.97 -11.77
CA PRO A 6 -56.83 11.90 -11.80
C PRO A 6 -57.05 10.95 -10.62
N THR A 7 -57.26 9.68 -10.90
CA THR A 7 -57.37 8.63 -9.87
C THR A 7 -55.98 8.23 -9.45
N PHE A 8 -55.70 8.24 -8.15
CA PHE A 8 -54.41 7.77 -7.60
C PHE A 8 -54.17 6.31 -7.99
N ASP A 9 -53.02 6.05 -8.66
CA ASP A 9 -52.65 4.72 -9.08
C ASP A 9 -51.82 4.02 -7.96
N ASN A 10 -52.48 3.18 -7.17
CA ASN A 10 -51.86 2.41 -6.09
C ASN A 10 -50.79 1.43 -6.59
N ASN A 11 -50.94 0.87 -7.80
CA ASN A 11 -49.95 -0.05 -8.35
C ASN A 11 -48.69 0.68 -8.74
N ALA A 12 -48.82 1.82 -9.42
CA ALA A 12 -47.68 2.69 -9.75
C ALA A 12 -46.94 3.16 -8.49
N PHE A 13 -47.68 3.58 -7.46
CA PHE A 13 -47.11 3.99 -6.17
C PHE A 13 -46.30 2.84 -5.54
N THR A 14 -46.86 1.63 -5.47
CA THR A 14 -46.19 0.46 -4.87
C THR A 14 -44.88 0.12 -5.61
N MET A 15 -44.90 0.14 -6.95
CA MET A 15 -43.72 -0.11 -7.76
C MET A 15 -42.62 0.96 -7.56
N LEU A 16 -43.02 2.23 -7.54
CA LEU A 16 -42.11 3.37 -7.36
C LEU A 16 -41.54 3.41 -5.93
N ALA A 17 -42.36 3.09 -4.92
CA ALA A 17 -41.88 2.99 -3.54
C ALA A 17 -40.86 1.88 -3.35
N ALA A 18 -41.07 0.72 -3.96
CA ALA A 18 -40.08 -0.36 -3.96
C ALA A 18 -38.76 0.05 -4.67
N LEU A 19 -38.86 0.82 -5.76
CA LEU A 19 -37.70 1.37 -6.45
C LEU A 19 -36.94 2.37 -5.56
N LEU A 20 -37.63 3.25 -4.86
CA LEU A 20 -37.01 4.18 -3.90
C LEU A 20 -36.34 3.46 -2.73
N GLU A 21 -36.95 2.38 -2.24
CA GLU A 21 -36.34 1.55 -1.20
C GLU A 21 -35.02 0.95 -1.69
N GLN A 22 -35.03 0.37 -2.89
CA GLN A 22 -33.80 -0.17 -3.54
C GLN A 22 -32.71 0.91 -3.70
N TRP A 23 -33.08 2.15 -4.02
CA TRP A 23 -32.17 3.27 -4.15
C TRP A 23 -31.71 3.86 -2.81
N GLY A 24 -32.33 3.46 -1.69
CA GLY A 24 -32.11 4.06 -0.37
C GLY A 24 -32.71 5.47 -0.25
N LEU A 25 -33.77 5.75 -0.98
CA LEU A 25 -34.47 7.03 -1.08
C LEU A 25 -35.92 6.93 -0.60
N SER A 26 -36.22 6.05 0.34
CA SER A 26 -37.58 5.86 0.89
C SER A 26 -38.21 7.16 1.45
N SER A 27 -37.37 8.14 1.84
CA SER A 27 -37.81 9.46 2.25
C SER A 27 -38.57 10.25 1.18
N LEU A 28 -38.39 9.89 -0.11
CA LEU A 28 -39.10 10.52 -1.23
C LEU A 28 -40.47 9.86 -1.54
N SER A 29 -40.95 8.93 -0.72
CA SER A 29 -42.22 8.24 -0.96
C SER A 29 -43.41 9.20 -0.92
N SER A 30 -43.39 10.25 -0.06
CA SER A 30 -44.38 11.31 -0.06
C SER A 30 -44.40 12.12 -1.36
N ASP A 31 -43.21 12.46 -1.87
CA ASP A 31 -43.09 13.21 -3.12
C ASP A 31 -43.65 12.41 -4.30
N VAL A 32 -43.40 11.08 -4.33
CA VAL A 32 -44.00 10.18 -5.33
C VAL A 32 -45.54 10.18 -5.22
N GLN A 33 -46.06 10.11 -4.00
CA GLN A 33 -47.52 10.16 -3.78
C GLN A 33 -48.10 11.47 -4.30
N ASP A 34 -47.48 12.59 -3.99
CA ASP A 34 -47.91 13.92 -4.44
C ASP A 34 -47.88 14.06 -5.97
N MET A 35 -46.81 13.58 -6.61
CA MET A 35 -46.67 13.57 -8.08
C MET A 35 -47.79 12.75 -8.75
N LEU A 36 -48.03 11.53 -8.26
CA LEU A 36 -49.08 10.67 -8.81
C LEU A 36 -50.48 11.27 -8.58
N THR A 37 -50.73 11.90 -7.41
CA THR A 37 -51.98 12.58 -7.09
C THR A 37 -52.19 13.81 -7.98
N ALA A 38 -51.11 14.50 -8.36
CA ALA A 38 -51.12 15.61 -9.31
C ALA A 38 -51.38 15.17 -10.77
N GLY A 39 -51.40 13.85 -11.04
CA GLY A 39 -51.68 13.28 -12.34
C GLY A 39 -50.43 12.94 -13.17
N ASP A 40 -49.25 12.93 -12.56
CA ASP A 40 -48.03 12.42 -13.25
C ASP A 40 -48.16 10.92 -13.52
N SER A 41 -47.73 10.48 -14.67
CA SER A 41 -47.68 9.04 -14.98
C SER A 41 -46.46 8.35 -14.34
N ALA A 42 -46.55 7.04 -14.17
CA ALA A 42 -45.46 6.21 -13.65
C ALA A 42 -44.13 6.39 -14.38
N ASP A 43 -44.19 6.73 -15.66
CA ASP A 43 -42.97 6.96 -16.50
C ASP A 43 -42.35 8.33 -16.24
N ILE A 44 -43.13 9.33 -15.86
CA ILE A 44 -42.65 10.71 -15.62
C ILE A 44 -42.07 10.87 -14.21
N VAL A 45 -42.62 10.18 -13.23
CA VAL A 45 -42.18 10.28 -11.81
C VAL A 45 -40.67 9.98 -11.66
N PRO A 46 -40.09 8.92 -12.23
CA PRO A 46 -38.65 8.67 -12.13
C PRO A 46 -37.77 9.78 -12.74
N ILE A 47 -38.25 10.44 -13.80
CA ILE A 47 -37.57 11.59 -14.43
C ILE A 47 -37.52 12.78 -13.46
N LYS A 48 -38.65 13.07 -12.79
CA LYS A 48 -38.71 14.13 -11.79
C LYS A 48 -37.89 13.80 -10.54
N LEU A 49 -37.92 12.55 -10.07
CA LEU A 49 -37.13 12.09 -8.94
C LEU A 49 -35.61 12.31 -9.16
N ARG A 50 -35.09 12.06 -10.37
CA ARG A 50 -33.68 12.31 -10.72
C ARG A 50 -33.27 13.78 -10.63
N GLN A 51 -34.24 14.70 -10.60
CA GLN A 51 -33.99 16.14 -10.44
C GLN A 51 -33.97 16.59 -8.99
N THR A 52 -34.43 15.76 -8.05
CA THR A 52 -34.44 16.07 -6.60
C THR A 52 -32.99 16.12 -6.04
N GLU A 53 -32.80 16.95 -5.01
CA GLU A 53 -31.50 17.03 -4.33
C GLU A 53 -31.16 15.73 -3.60
N ALA A 54 -32.16 15.02 -3.08
CA ALA A 54 -31.96 13.72 -2.45
C ALA A 54 -31.37 12.70 -3.43
N TYR A 55 -31.92 12.61 -4.64
CA TYR A 55 -31.36 11.74 -5.70
C TYR A 55 -29.94 12.16 -6.10
N LYS A 56 -29.71 13.44 -6.33
CA LYS A 56 -28.39 13.98 -6.71
C LYS A 56 -27.34 13.70 -5.65
N THR A 57 -27.71 13.83 -4.37
CA THR A 57 -26.83 13.51 -3.24
C THR A 57 -26.55 12.01 -3.17
N ARG A 58 -27.58 11.17 -3.34
CA ARG A 58 -27.44 9.71 -3.30
C ARG A 58 -26.52 9.18 -4.39
N PHE A 59 -26.63 9.72 -5.61
CA PHE A 59 -25.87 9.33 -6.80
C PHE A 59 -24.81 10.36 -7.20
N ALA A 60 -24.28 11.12 -6.22
CA ALA A 60 -23.31 12.20 -6.48
C ALA A 60 -22.07 11.73 -7.25
N GLY A 61 -21.65 10.49 -7.08
CA GLY A 61 -20.57 9.87 -7.84
C GLY A 61 -20.78 9.94 -9.35
N ASN A 62 -22.03 9.78 -9.83
CA ASN A 62 -22.35 9.90 -11.26
C ASN A 62 -22.15 11.32 -11.81
N ALA A 63 -22.53 12.34 -11.04
CA ALA A 63 -22.31 13.72 -11.44
C ALA A 63 -20.80 14.03 -11.59
N GLN A 64 -19.99 13.48 -10.71
CA GLN A 64 -18.54 13.64 -10.79
C GLN A 64 -17.92 12.79 -11.93
N ARG A 65 -18.43 11.58 -12.20
CA ARG A 65 -18.02 10.78 -13.37
C ARG A 65 -18.18 11.56 -14.66
N ILE A 66 -19.34 12.18 -14.86
CA ILE A 66 -19.61 13.02 -16.06
C ILE A 66 -18.60 14.18 -16.15
N LYS A 67 -18.30 14.86 -15.04
CA LYS A 67 -17.29 15.94 -15.01
C LYS A 67 -15.90 15.44 -15.36
N ASN A 68 -15.58 14.20 -14.99
CA ASN A 68 -14.32 13.53 -15.29
C ASN A 68 -14.29 12.93 -16.73
N GLY A 69 -15.35 13.13 -17.53
CA GLY A 69 -15.45 12.59 -18.88
C GLY A 69 -15.85 11.11 -18.96
N LEU A 70 -16.32 10.54 -17.87
CA LEU A 70 -16.78 9.16 -17.79
C LEU A 70 -18.30 9.08 -17.97
N PRO A 71 -18.84 7.97 -18.49
CA PRO A 71 -20.29 7.77 -18.55
C PRO A 71 -20.88 7.61 -17.15
N ALA A 72 -22.11 8.11 -16.95
CA ALA A 72 -22.86 7.80 -15.74
C ALA A 72 -23.21 6.30 -15.73
N LEU A 73 -23.17 5.71 -14.54
CA LEU A 73 -23.69 4.37 -14.30
C LEU A 73 -25.22 4.44 -14.16
N SER A 74 -25.92 3.40 -14.61
CA SER A 74 -27.32 3.23 -14.23
C SER A 74 -27.44 3.06 -12.71
N GLU A 75 -28.62 3.30 -12.14
CA GLU A 75 -28.83 3.14 -10.69
C GLU A 75 -28.50 1.74 -10.20
N ALA A 76 -28.84 0.72 -10.97
CA ALA A 76 -28.56 -0.67 -10.64
C ALA A 76 -27.04 -0.96 -10.65
N GLU A 77 -26.30 -0.48 -11.66
CA GLU A 77 -24.84 -0.61 -11.74
C GLU A 77 -24.17 0.14 -10.60
N TYR A 78 -24.64 1.36 -10.30
CA TYR A 78 -24.09 2.17 -9.20
C TYR A 78 -24.22 1.46 -7.86
N LEU A 79 -25.42 0.94 -7.55
CA LEU A 79 -25.69 0.22 -6.30
C LEU A 79 -24.90 -1.10 -6.21
N SER A 80 -24.81 -1.83 -7.30
CA SER A 80 -24.01 -3.05 -7.36
C SER A 80 -22.51 -2.78 -7.14
N THR A 81 -21.98 -1.74 -7.78
CA THR A 81 -20.58 -1.32 -7.60
C THR A 81 -20.35 -0.86 -6.17
N GLU A 82 -21.24 -0.04 -5.61
CA GLU A 82 -21.19 0.42 -4.23
C GLU A 82 -21.15 -0.76 -3.23
N ALA A 83 -22.06 -1.74 -3.40
CA ALA A 83 -22.12 -2.92 -2.54
C ALA A 83 -20.83 -3.76 -2.62
N SER A 84 -20.29 -3.92 -3.82
CA SER A 84 -19.04 -4.65 -4.06
C SER A 84 -17.83 -3.95 -3.44
N LEU A 85 -17.68 -2.64 -3.66
CA LEU A 85 -16.62 -1.83 -3.04
C LEU A 85 -16.69 -1.87 -1.52
N ARG A 86 -17.90 -1.75 -0.95
CA ARG A 86 -18.15 -1.86 0.50
C ARG A 86 -17.70 -3.22 1.04
N THR A 87 -17.99 -4.30 0.31
CA THR A 87 -17.57 -5.66 0.68
C THR A 87 -16.06 -5.78 0.73
N VAL A 88 -15.36 -5.26 -0.28
CA VAL A 88 -13.89 -5.26 -0.32
C VAL A 88 -13.33 -4.51 0.89
N VAL A 89 -13.78 -3.29 1.14
CA VAL A 89 -13.27 -2.50 2.29
C VAL A 89 -13.47 -3.24 3.60
N ARG A 90 -14.67 -3.78 3.83
CA ARG A 90 -15.00 -4.50 5.07
C ARG A 90 -14.17 -5.76 5.28
N GLN A 91 -13.76 -6.41 4.20
CA GLN A 91 -12.88 -7.58 4.26
C GLN A 91 -11.52 -7.25 4.87
N TYR A 92 -10.95 -6.09 4.57
CA TYR A 92 -9.60 -5.71 5.00
C TYR A 92 -9.57 -4.91 6.30
N VAL A 93 -10.50 -3.98 6.49
CA VAL A 93 -10.45 -3.01 7.61
C VAL A 93 -11.70 -3.02 8.49
N GLY A 94 -12.64 -3.92 8.23
CA GLY A 94 -13.88 -4.01 8.99
C GLY A 94 -14.91 -2.95 8.59
N ALA A 95 -16.07 -2.99 9.25
CA ALA A 95 -17.17 -2.07 9.01
C ALA A 95 -17.02 -0.77 9.82
N GLY A 96 -17.54 0.33 9.28
CA GLY A 96 -17.87 1.57 10.01
C GLY A 96 -16.92 2.75 9.78
N THR A 97 -15.62 2.53 9.53
CA THR A 97 -14.67 3.65 9.45
C THR A 97 -14.42 4.11 8.00
N TYR A 98 -14.26 3.18 7.09
CA TYR A 98 -13.85 3.47 5.71
C TYR A 98 -14.91 3.15 4.66
N ASP A 99 -15.94 2.39 5.00
CA ASP A 99 -17.06 2.04 4.12
C ASP A 99 -18.17 3.10 4.09
N THR A 100 -17.79 4.36 4.29
CA THR A 100 -18.70 5.50 4.28
C THR A 100 -19.18 5.84 2.88
N GLN A 101 -20.37 6.46 2.79
CA GLN A 101 -20.93 6.88 1.52
C GLN A 101 -19.99 7.80 0.74
N ASP A 102 -19.29 8.71 1.42
CA ASP A 102 -18.34 9.63 0.79
C ASP A 102 -17.15 8.91 0.14
N ASN A 103 -16.60 7.89 0.80
CA ASN A 103 -15.50 7.10 0.22
C ASN A 103 -15.96 6.27 -0.97
N LEU A 104 -17.15 5.64 -0.87
CA LEU A 104 -17.75 4.87 -1.96
C LEU A 104 -18.01 5.76 -3.19
N GLN A 105 -18.55 6.97 -2.96
CA GLN A 105 -18.76 7.95 -4.04
C GLN A 105 -17.45 8.40 -4.70
N LYS A 106 -16.38 8.60 -3.92
CA LYS A 106 -15.05 8.95 -4.47
C LYS A 106 -14.51 7.86 -5.38
N TRP A 107 -14.57 6.59 -4.95
CA TRP A 107 -14.10 5.48 -5.78
C TRP A 107 -14.93 5.30 -7.04
N ILE A 108 -16.26 5.36 -6.95
CA ILE A 108 -17.15 5.30 -8.10
C ILE A 108 -16.85 6.45 -9.07
N SER A 109 -16.69 7.67 -8.56
CA SER A 109 -16.43 8.86 -9.39
C SER A 109 -15.08 8.82 -10.11
N SER A 110 -14.11 8.12 -9.54
CA SER A 110 -12.77 7.93 -10.11
C SER A 110 -12.61 6.65 -10.91
N ASP A 111 -13.73 5.94 -11.16
CA ASP A 111 -13.77 4.68 -11.92
C ASP A 111 -12.97 3.53 -11.29
N VAL A 112 -12.74 3.60 -9.99
CA VAL A 112 -12.07 2.50 -9.26
C VAL A 112 -12.99 1.30 -9.19
N SER A 113 -12.58 0.21 -9.83
CA SER A 113 -13.33 -1.04 -9.79
C SER A 113 -13.17 -1.76 -8.44
N PRO A 114 -14.13 -2.63 -8.06
CA PRO A 114 -13.97 -3.48 -6.88
C PRO A 114 -12.71 -4.36 -6.92
N GLN A 115 -12.33 -4.84 -8.12
CA GLN A 115 -11.11 -5.63 -8.31
C GLN A 115 -9.86 -4.77 -8.07
N GLU A 116 -9.79 -3.59 -8.66
CA GLU A 116 -8.68 -2.66 -8.44
C GLU A 116 -8.53 -2.31 -6.95
N LEU A 117 -9.63 -1.99 -6.26
CA LEU A 117 -9.58 -1.71 -4.83
C LEU A 117 -9.09 -2.93 -4.03
N ASN A 118 -9.52 -4.13 -4.39
CA ASN A 118 -9.04 -5.37 -3.77
C ASN A 118 -7.54 -5.55 -3.96
N ASP A 119 -7.02 -5.32 -5.16
CA ASP A 119 -5.59 -5.46 -5.47
C ASP A 119 -4.76 -4.44 -4.68
N ARG A 120 -5.22 -3.19 -4.60
CA ARG A 120 -4.61 -2.12 -3.80
C ARG A 120 -4.58 -2.44 -2.31
N MET A 121 -5.69 -2.97 -1.79
CA MET A 121 -5.77 -3.39 -0.38
C MET A 121 -4.91 -4.63 -0.09
N GLY A 122 -4.76 -5.54 -1.06
CA GLY A 122 -3.80 -6.65 -0.99
C GLY A 122 -2.35 -6.16 -0.87
N ILE A 123 -1.96 -5.18 -1.70
CA ILE A 123 -0.64 -4.54 -1.62
C ILE A 123 -0.40 -3.95 -0.22
N TYR A 124 -1.39 -3.24 0.35
CA TYR A 124 -1.30 -2.72 1.71
C TYR A 124 -1.12 -3.84 2.74
N GLN A 125 -1.94 -4.87 2.68
CA GLN A 125 -1.92 -5.97 3.64
C GLN A 125 -0.57 -6.71 3.62
N ASP A 126 -0.09 -7.10 2.44
CA ASP A 126 1.13 -7.91 2.29
C ASP A 126 2.40 -7.15 2.67
N ASN A 127 2.44 -5.86 2.41
CA ASN A 127 3.66 -5.08 2.60
C ASN A 127 3.67 -4.23 3.87
N TRP A 128 2.52 -4.05 4.51
CA TRP A 128 2.41 -3.21 5.70
C TRP A 128 1.67 -3.89 6.86
N ASP A 129 0.42 -4.31 6.66
CA ASP A 129 -0.42 -4.77 7.77
C ASP A 129 0.11 -6.05 8.42
N LEU A 130 0.64 -6.97 7.62
CA LEU A 130 1.25 -8.23 8.08
C LEU A 130 2.70 -8.08 8.58
N GLN A 131 3.31 -6.87 8.54
CA GLN A 131 4.65 -6.67 9.06
C GLN A 131 4.70 -6.77 10.59
N PRO A 132 5.83 -7.23 11.17
CA PRO A 132 6.05 -7.20 12.61
C PRO A 132 5.91 -5.78 13.17
N GLN A 133 5.51 -5.67 14.45
CA GLN A 133 5.33 -4.37 15.10
C GLN A 133 6.62 -3.54 15.10
N SER A 134 7.79 -4.17 15.30
CA SER A 134 9.08 -3.50 15.23
C SER A 134 9.35 -2.79 13.90
N VAL A 135 8.92 -3.39 12.79
CA VAL A 135 9.02 -2.76 11.46
C VAL A 135 8.05 -1.58 11.34
N LYS A 136 6.82 -1.73 11.83
CA LYS A 136 5.83 -0.65 11.85
C LYS A 136 6.30 0.55 12.68
N ASP A 137 6.88 0.28 13.85
CA ASP A 137 7.41 1.31 14.75
C ASP A 137 8.62 2.03 14.15
N ALA A 138 9.52 1.28 13.50
CA ALA A 138 10.66 1.86 12.80
C ALA A 138 10.22 2.80 11.67
N TRP A 139 9.26 2.40 10.84
CA TRP A 139 8.70 3.27 9.81
C TRP A 139 7.96 4.48 10.39
N ALA A 140 7.25 4.31 11.51
CA ALA A 140 6.57 5.40 12.19
C ALA A 140 7.56 6.45 12.70
N SER A 141 8.76 6.06 13.17
CA SER A 141 9.82 7.00 13.56
C SER A 141 10.34 7.83 12.37
N HIS A 142 10.18 7.33 11.15
CA HIS A 142 10.46 8.03 9.88
C HIS A 142 9.23 8.75 9.29
N GLY A 143 8.14 8.91 10.06
CA GLY A 143 6.94 9.63 9.65
C GLY A 143 5.97 8.84 8.76
N LEU A 144 6.14 7.52 8.63
CA LEU A 144 5.30 6.64 7.83
C LEU A 144 4.53 5.68 8.72
N THR A 145 3.24 5.99 8.95
CA THR A 145 2.37 5.17 9.81
C THR A 145 1.55 4.14 9.01
N PRO A 146 1.04 3.08 9.65
CA PRO A 146 0.09 2.14 9.03
C PRO A 146 -1.11 2.86 8.42
N ARG A 147 -1.55 3.95 9.07
CA ARG A 147 -2.69 4.75 8.61
C ARG A 147 -2.38 5.48 7.30
N ASP A 148 -1.14 5.95 7.12
CA ASP A 148 -0.75 6.66 5.89
C ASP A 148 -0.64 5.68 4.73
N ALA A 149 -0.10 4.48 4.95
CA ALA A 149 -0.07 3.40 3.96
C ALA A 149 -1.48 2.95 3.54
N LEU A 150 -2.39 2.80 4.51
CA LEU A 150 -3.80 2.49 4.23
C LEU A 150 -4.48 3.59 3.42
N ARG A 151 -4.25 4.87 3.81
CA ARG A 151 -4.79 6.01 3.04
C ARG A 151 -4.30 6.03 1.61
N ALA A 152 -3.01 5.76 1.38
CA ALA A 152 -2.45 5.69 0.03
C ALA A 152 -3.09 4.57 -0.79
N ALA A 153 -3.32 3.38 -0.20
CA ALA A 153 -4.02 2.29 -0.86
C ALA A 153 -5.47 2.64 -1.24
N MET A 154 -6.13 3.45 -0.42
CA MET A 154 -7.53 3.85 -0.60
C MET A 154 -7.71 5.14 -1.41
N ASP A 155 -6.65 5.90 -1.69
CA ASP A 155 -6.73 7.15 -2.44
C ASP A 155 -6.77 6.86 -3.95
N PRO A 156 -7.88 7.19 -4.66
CA PRO A 156 -7.97 6.96 -6.10
C PRO A 156 -6.98 7.80 -6.93
N ASN A 157 -6.38 8.85 -6.34
CA ASN A 157 -5.39 9.67 -7.04
C ASN A 157 -3.98 9.06 -6.98
N VAL A 158 -3.73 8.12 -6.08
CA VAL A 158 -2.48 7.36 -6.04
C VAL A 158 -2.57 6.24 -7.07
N THR A 159 -1.68 6.24 -8.05
CA THR A 159 -1.66 5.18 -9.07
C THR A 159 -1.17 3.85 -8.48
N GLU A 160 -1.57 2.73 -9.09
CA GLU A 160 -1.11 1.40 -8.66
C GLU A 160 0.42 1.29 -8.73
N THR A 161 1.04 1.91 -9.74
CA THR A 161 2.51 1.98 -9.86
C THR A 161 3.15 2.71 -8.69
N GLN A 162 2.60 3.85 -8.26
CA GLN A 162 3.08 4.58 -7.09
C GLN A 162 2.91 3.76 -5.81
N LEU A 163 1.77 3.08 -5.67
CA LEU A 163 1.49 2.22 -4.52
C LEU A 163 2.47 1.04 -4.45
N LYS A 164 2.72 0.36 -5.57
CA LYS A 164 3.71 -0.72 -5.65
C LYS A 164 5.12 -0.25 -5.33
N ARG A 165 5.51 0.94 -5.79
CA ARG A 165 6.80 1.55 -5.49
C ARG A 165 6.95 1.83 -3.99
N GLN A 166 5.94 2.41 -3.35
CA GLN A 166 5.93 2.60 -1.90
C GLN A 166 5.98 1.27 -1.14
N ALA A 167 5.21 0.27 -1.57
CA ALA A 167 5.21 -1.06 -0.98
C ALA A 167 6.58 -1.74 -1.07
N ALA A 168 7.28 -1.59 -2.20
CA ALA A 168 8.65 -2.08 -2.37
C ALA A 168 9.63 -1.39 -1.41
N GLN A 169 9.56 -0.06 -1.27
CA GLN A 169 10.33 0.69 -0.29
C GLN A 169 10.11 0.16 1.13
N TYR A 170 8.85 -0.02 1.55
CA TYR A 170 8.51 -0.55 2.88
C TYR A 170 9.06 -1.96 3.10
N SER A 171 9.00 -2.80 2.07
CA SER A 171 9.50 -4.16 2.15
C SER A 171 11.01 -4.22 2.26
N VAL A 172 11.73 -3.40 1.47
CA VAL A 172 13.20 -3.34 1.49
C VAL A 172 13.70 -2.79 2.83
N GLY A 173 13.18 -1.65 3.28
CA GLY A 173 13.55 -1.07 4.58
C GLY A 173 13.12 -1.95 5.76
N GLY A 174 11.94 -2.58 5.66
CA GLY A 174 11.46 -3.54 6.66
C GLY A 174 12.35 -4.78 6.77
N ALA A 175 12.96 -5.24 5.67
CA ALA A 175 13.92 -6.33 5.68
C ALA A 175 15.21 -5.96 6.45
N ALA A 176 15.69 -4.71 6.32
CA ALA A 176 16.81 -4.20 7.10
C ALA A 176 16.48 -4.23 8.60
N VAL A 177 15.34 -3.67 9.01
CA VAL A 177 14.88 -3.67 10.42
C VAL A 177 14.79 -5.08 10.99
N LYS A 178 14.20 -6.01 10.24
CA LYS A 178 14.09 -7.42 10.66
C LYS A 178 15.46 -8.07 10.88
N ALA A 179 16.42 -7.79 10.00
CA ALA A 179 17.73 -8.42 10.04
C ALA A 179 18.61 -7.88 11.16
N PHE A 180 18.59 -6.57 11.41
CA PHE A 180 19.40 -5.92 12.43
C PHE A 180 18.71 -5.82 13.80
N GLY A 181 17.41 -6.04 13.86
CA GLY A 181 16.61 -6.03 15.08
C GLY A 181 16.28 -4.63 15.61
N ASP A 182 16.68 -3.58 14.92
CA ASP A 182 16.41 -2.19 15.29
C ASP A 182 16.27 -1.27 14.04
N ASP A 183 15.96 0.02 14.26
CA ASP A 183 15.74 1.01 13.21
C ASP A 183 17.04 1.66 12.67
N ARG A 184 18.22 1.36 13.25
CA ARG A 184 19.50 1.96 12.84
C ARG A 184 19.89 1.62 11.40
N ALA A 185 19.43 0.49 10.89
CA ALA A 185 19.62 0.08 9.51
C ALA A 185 18.56 0.65 8.55
N LEU A 186 17.50 1.28 9.07
CA LEU A 186 16.45 1.84 8.25
C LEU A 186 16.88 3.21 7.71
N ASN A 187 17.05 3.27 6.39
CA ASN A 187 17.19 4.52 5.65
C ASN A 187 16.12 4.52 4.56
N ALA A 188 15.13 5.41 4.70
CA ALA A 188 13.96 5.45 3.82
C ALA A 188 14.34 5.79 2.37
N ASP A 189 15.27 6.72 2.16
CA ASP A 189 15.74 7.11 0.82
C ASP A 189 16.52 5.95 0.18
N ARG A 190 17.40 5.33 0.95
CA ARG A 190 18.14 4.17 0.48
C ARG A 190 17.24 2.98 0.14
N ALA A 191 16.24 2.72 0.97
CA ALA A 191 15.25 1.67 0.68
C ALA A 191 14.47 1.95 -0.62
N MET A 192 14.18 3.24 -0.90
CA MET A 192 13.56 3.64 -2.17
C MET A 192 14.52 3.44 -3.35
N ASP A 193 15.77 3.87 -3.23
CA ASP A 193 16.79 3.68 -4.28
C ASP A 193 17.00 2.20 -4.63
N LEU A 194 17.06 1.33 -3.63
CA LEU A 194 17.19 -0.11 -3.83
C LEU A 194 15.94 -0.70 -4.50
N ALA A 195 14.76 -0.28 -4.08
CA ALA A 195 13.49 -0.68 -4.70
C ALA A 195 13.40 -0.22 -6.17
N ASP A 196 13.80 1.02 -6.46
CA ASP A 196 13.84 1.56 -7.83
C ASP A 196 14.86 0.83 -8.72
N GLN A 197 15.93 0.29 -8.15
CA GLN A 197 16.89 -0.58 -8.83
C GLN A 197 16.42 -2.03 -8.97
N GLY A 198 15.20 -2.33 -8.54
CA GLY A 198 14.54 -3.62 -8.73
C GLY A 198 14.83 -4.65 -7.64
N VAL A 199 15.38 -4.25 -6.49
CA VAL A 199 15.53 -5.15 -5.34
C VAL A 199 14.14 -5.57 -4.83
N THR A 200 13.89 -6.86 -4.92
CA THR A 200 12.63 -7.45 -4.45
C THR A 200 12.66 -7.70 -2.93
N LYS A 201 11.49 -7.89 -2.32
CA LYS A 201 11.35 -8.25 -0.90
C LYS A 201 12.21 -9.47 -0.52
N ASP A 202 12.16 -10.53 -1.31
CA ASP A 202 12.89 -11.77 -1.03
C ASP A 202 14.42 -11.57 -1.14
N GLN A 203 14.86 -10.80 -2.13
CA GLN A 203 16.27 -10.40 -2.27
C GLN A 203 16.72 -9.56 -1.08
N ALA A 204 15.91 -8.57 -0.67
CA ALA A 204 16.21 -7.74 0.49
C ALA A 204 16.27 -8.58 1.78
N GLU A 205 15.31 -9.44 2.05
CA GLU A 205 15.27 -10.28 3.24
C GLU A 205 16.48 -11.24 3.32
N LYS A 206 16.90 -11.82 2.19
CA LYS A 206 18.09 -12.65 2.12
C LYS A 206 19.36 -11.81 2.29
N GLY A 207 19.50 -10.74 1.52
CA GLY A 207 20.69 -9.90 1.52
C GLY A 207 20.95 -9.24 2.87
N TYR A 208 19.94 -8.65 3.50
CA TYR A 208 20.09 -8.05 4.83
C TYR A 208 20.39 -9.08 5.93
N ARG A 209 19.83 -10.28 5.84
CA ARG A 209 20.20 -11.36 6.77
C ARG A 209 21.69 -11.75 6.62
N ASP A 210 22.18 -11.85 5.40
CA ASP A 210 23.58 -12.14 5.12
C ASP A 210 24.48 -10.99 5.59
N ILE A 211 24.08 -9.73 5.37
CA ILE A 211 24.82 -8.55 5.85
C ILE A 211 24.85 -8.55 7.39
N ALA A 212 23.71 -8.65 8.05
CA ALA A 212 23.62 -8.59 9.51
C ALA A 212 24.48 -9.66 10.18
N GLY A 213 24.55 -10.87 9.60
CA GLY A 213 25.38 -11.97 10.11
C GLY A 213 26.88 -11.71 10.09
N ARG A 214 27.35 -10.77 9.30
CA ARG A 214 28.80 -10.45 9.15
C ARG A 214 29.16 -9.00 9.46
N TYR A 215 28.20 -8.12 9.63
CA TYR A 215 28.38 -6.67 9.69
C TYR A 215 29.38 -6.23 10.75
N GLU A 216 29.22 -6.70 11.97
CA GLU A 216 30.12 -6.35 13.09
C GLU A 216 31.53 -6.87 12.87
N TYR A 217 31.67 -8.11 12.40
CA TYR A 217 32.95 -8.73 12.16
C TYR A 217 33.70 -8.03 11.01
N GLU A 218 33.07 -7.87 9.85
CA GLU A 218 33.69 -7.21 8.69
C GLU A 218 33.99 -5.72 8.98
N GLY A 219 33.11 -5.04 9.74
CA GLY A 219 33.35 -3.66 10.21
C GLY A 219 34.55 -3.56 11.17
N PHE A 220 34.74 -4.54 12.04
CA PHE A 220 35.94 -4.62 12.89
C PHE A 220 37.20 -4.83 12.06
N LEU A 221 37.20 -5.75 11.07
CA LEU A 221 38.31 -6.00 10.17
C LEU A 221 38.67 -4.75 9.36
N ALA A 222 37.68 -4.05 8.83
CA ALA A 222 37.87 -2.83 8.07
C ALA A 222 38.60 -1.77 8.92
N ARG A 223 38.12 -1.48 10.12
CA ARG A 223 38.74 -0.52 11.04
C ARG A 223 40.18 -0.93 11.40
N SER A 224 40.43 -2.22 11.69
CA SER A 224 41.74 -2.70 12.02
C SER A 224 42.73 -2.60 10.83
N ALA A 225 42.23 -2.66 9.61
CA ALA A 225 42.98 -2.47 8.36
C ALA A 225 43.14 -0.98 7.97
N GLY A 226 42.58 -0.03 8.72
CA GLY A 226 42.57 1.38 8.36
C GLY A 226 41.65 1.68 7.15
N MET A 227 40.64 0.85 6.93
CA MET A 227 39.65 0.96 5.86
C MET A 227 38.28 1.20 6.44
N ASP A 228 37.39 1.80 5.67
CA ASP A 228 35.97 1.89 5.97
C ASP A 228 35.21 0.85 5.13
N LEU A 229 34.18 0.26 5.72
CA LEU A 229 33.20 -0.59 5.05
C LEU A 229 31.84 -0.20 5.58
N THR A 230 31.14 0.64 4.82
CA THR A 230 29.85 1.19 5.19
C THR A 230 28.73 0.18 4.96
N LEU A 231 27.57 0.37 5.61
CA LEU A 231 26.38 -0.45 5.35
C LEU A 231 25.96 -0.33 3.87
N ALA A 232 25.99 0.88 3.30
CA ALA A 232 25.63 1.10 1.89
C ALA A 232 26.52 0.30 0.92
N GLU A 233 27.84 0.21 1.17
CA GLU A 233 28.73 -0.62 0.36
C GLU A 233 28.42 -2.11 0.51
N GLN A 234 28.04 -2.56 1.70
CA GLN A 234 27.62 -3.94 1.91
C GLN A 234 26.30 -4.25 1.22
N GLU A 235 25.37 -3.29 1.20
CA GLU A 235 24.11 -3.37 0.45
C GLU A 235 24.37 -3.44 -1.06
N ASP A 236 25.22 -2.57 -1.59
CA ASP A 236 25.60 -2.57 -3.02
C ASP A 236 26.18 -3.92 -3.44
N ALA A 237 27.05 -4.48 -2.63
CA ALA A 237 27.63 -5.80 -2.91
C ALA A 237 26.60 -6.93 -2.82
N ALA A 238 25.75 -6.94 -1.77
CA ALA A 238 24.87 -8.06 -1.48
C ALA A 238 23.53 -8.01 -2.22
N LEU A 239 22.98 -6.80 -2.43
CA LEU A 239 21.64 -6.61 -3.02
C LEU A 239 21.71 -6.28 -4.50
N LEU A 240 22.73 -5.52 -4.94
CA LEU A 240 22.88 -5.08 -6.32
C LEU A 240 23.95 -5.89 -7.09
N GLY A 241 24.78 -6.65 -6.38
CA GLY A 241 25.89 -7.40 -6.98
C GLY A 241 27.00 -6.49 -7.52
N ASP A 242 27.17 -5.27 -6.93
CA ASP A 242 28.20 -4.34 -7.37
C ASP A 242 29.60 -4.90 -7.14
N GLN A 243 30.34 -5.07 -8.24
CA GLN A 243 31.67 -5.69 -8.23
C GLN A 243 32.74 -4.84 -7.51
N ARG A 244 32.56 -3.50 -7.48
CA ARG A 244 33.51 -2.62 -6.77
C ARG A 244 33.33 -2.77 -5.26
N ALA A 245 32.07 -2.76 -4.79
CA ALA A 245 31.74 -2.98 -3.40
C ALA A 245 32.17 -4.38 -2.94
N GLU A 246 31.93 -5.42 -3.73
CA GLU A 246 32.36 -6.77 -3.44
C GLU A 246 33.91 -6.90 -3.41
N ASN A 247 34.63 -6.24 -4.32
CA ASN A 247 36.08 -6.21 -4.31
C ASN A 247 36.64 -5.47 -3.09
N GLN A 248 36.01 -4.37 -2.67
CA GLN A 248 36.40 -3.67 -1.45
C GLN A 248 36.21 -4.56 -0.21
N ARG A 249 35.09 -5.23 -0.11
CA ARG A 249 34.80 -6.20 0.95
C ARG A 249 35.85 -7.32 0.97
N LYS A 250 36.14 -7.94 -0.18
CA LYS A 250 37.20 -8.97 -0.29
C LYS A 250 38.57 -8.46 0.12
N LYS A 251 38.93 -7.22 -0.23
CA LYS A 251 40.19 -6.60 0.17
C LYS A 251 40.28 -6.49 1.70
N VAL A 252 39.24 -6.11 2.40
CA VAL A 252 39.21 -6.08 3.87
C VAL A 252 39.52 -7.46 4.45
N ILE A 253 38.82 -8.49 4.00
CA ILE A 253 39.00 -9.87 4.48
C ILE A 253 40.39 -10.40 4.18
N ASN A 254 40.93 -10.16 2.96
CA ASN A 254 42.24 -10.62 2.56
C ASN A 254 43.38 -9.93 3.31
N THR A 255 43.21 -8.64 3.64
CA THR A 255 44.24 -7.91 4.44
C THR A 255 44.36 -8.48 5.85
N ASP A 256 43.27 -8.89 6.47
CA ASP A 256 43.31 -9.54 7.78
C ASP A 256 43.95 -10.92 7.70
N ASN A 257 43.58 -11.73 6.71
CA ASN A 257 44.17 -13.04 6.48
C ASN A 257 45.70 -12.94 6.26
N ALA A 258 46.18 -11.95 5.51
CA ALA A 258 47.61 -11.72 5.30
C ALA A 258 48.33 -11.36 6.60
N ARG A 259 47.78 -10.46 7.41
CA ARG A 259 48.31 -10.11 8.74
C ARG A 259 48.38 -11.29 9.69
N PHE A 260 47.34 -12.15 9.66
CA PHE A 260 47.35 -13.37 10.48
C PHE A 260 48.45 -14.35 10.08
N GLN A 261 48.66 -14.52 8.77
CA GLN A 261 49.74 -15.37 8.23
C GLN A 261 51.14 -14.81 8.56
N GLU A 262 51.37 -13.50 8.41
CA GLU A 262 52.62 -12.86 8.79
C GLU A 262 52.94 -13.04 10.28
N ASN A 263 51.95 -12.83 11.17
CA ASN A 263 52.15 -13.05 12.59
C ASN A 263 52.44 -14.50 12.94
N TYR A 264 51.79 -15.46 12.26
CA TYR A 264 52.02 -16.88 12.47
C TYR A 264 53.42 -17.31 12.02
N LEU A 265 53.85 -16.84 10.85
CA LEU A 265 55.21 -17.12 10.34
C LEU A 265 56.31 -16.44 11.18
N GLY A 266 56.06 -15.20 11.64
CA GLY A 266 56.96 -14.50 12.56
C GLY A 266 57.12 -15.21 13.90
N THR A 267 56.07 -15.78 14.43
CA THR A 267 56.08 -16.56 15.67
C THR A 267 56.85 -17.89 15.49
N GLN A 268 56.71 -18.57 14.36
CA GLN A 268 57.47 -19.77 14.05
C GLN A 268 58.97 -19.48 13.85
N GLN A 269 59.35 -18.38 13.20
CA GLN A 269 60.73 -17.97 13.04
C GLN A 269 61.37 -17.61 14.40
N SER A 270 60.65 -16.92 15.27
CA SER A 270 61.15 -16.58 16.61
C SER A 270 61.35 -17.82 17.50
N LEU A 271 60.47 -18.80 17.40
CA LEU A 271 60.59 -20.09 18.10
C LEU A 271 61.74 -20.93 17.55
N SER A 272 61.99 -20.95 16.25
CA SER A 272 63.12 -21.66 15.62
C SER A 272 64.46 -21.02 15.96
N GLN A 273 64.55 -19.68 16.01
CA GLN A 273 65.78 -18.99 16.44
C GLN A 273 66.09 -19.18 17.93
N SER A 274 65.07 -19.22 18.79
CA SER A 274 65.30 -19.51 20.21
C SER A 274 65.76 -20.95 20.49
N ALA A 275 65.41 -21.90 19.63
CA ALA A 275 65.85 -23.29 19.72
C ALA A 275 67.28 -23.52 19.19
N ALA A 276 67.79 -22.66 18.29
CA ALA A 276 69.13 -22.77 17.71
C ALA A 276 70.25 -22.16 18.57
N GLY A 277 69.92 -21.49 19.65
CA GLY A 277 70.87 -20.79 20.54
C GLY A 277 71.37 -21.58 21.77
N LYS A 278 71.16 -22.89 21.85
CA LYS A 278 71.62 -23.73 22.96
C LYS A 278 72.39 -24.94 22.45
N TYR A 279 73.66 -24.69 22.01
CA TYR A 279 74.70 -25.67 22.01
C TYR A 279 76.06 -24.98 22.26
#